data_46ae3787098151d47513ce887e400762
#
_entry.id   46ae3787098151d47513ce887e400762
#
_cell.length_a   1.000
_cell.length_b   1.000
_cell.length_c   1.000
_cell.angle_alpha   90.00
_cell.angle_beta   90.00
_cell.angle_gamma   90.00
#
_symmetry.space_group_name_H-M   'P 1'
#
loop_
_entity.id
_entity.type
_entity.pdbx_description
1 polymer ?
#
loop_
_entity_poly.entity_id
_entity_poly.type
_entity_poly.pdbx_seq_one_letter_code
_entity_poly.pdbx_strand_id
1 'polypeptide(L)'
;MRTRGWIVLAAGLLVCLAAAYTAYTLANYSWNQVVDYRGPYSKMALPAGEAPSPRVYGYGQPLMVYVIIDGLRVDVSREMPTLNTLRAHGFDAVVRTSQPSLSFPNWTTLLSGAPQRISGVTTNWFTGRVPVETIIDTALVDKRTVVVSAPTDFETLFGVKRTGHVFLRDWTKGEYMTGGIVDSAIRLSKESSPTLLVVHFPDVDEAGHAFGGASKEYRDTALRVDRDLARLVSALQGPATTFVVTADHGHIDTGGHGGPEDIVTRTPAVFAGPNVRPGTGEGTQDQVAPTVALLADLPAPRNATGAPLDVASKAPLGAERFRAQQVAAFGAYAAAVAGPATKPNTKLLTAEGARAAFDAATAARLAQERTARLPMALALAAACLLAIVAVGVLSWRALVAALAGTAAYYVVYEGLYFVVHGYRWSLSSFNSEEMLKGFLNGRMTDAVIAGVVAAFVAAVAYLFTRAAPQRARGEFLPGWLALGAATVLVVQATIGLQVAWYLWFWGASVTWFIPDLAAGFKYDLDLIQLTGLGAAALLAPVVTWLVGRYHPSRRSSGPDDGPGEGAGVPSKPLVPVGAGSAAKE
;
A
#
# COMPACT_ATOMS: atom_id res chain seq x y z
N MET A 1 -47.65 1.05 17.18
CA MET A 1 -46.38 1.72 17.49
C MET A 1 -45.27 0.75 17.85
N ARG A 2 -45.44 -0.30 18.65
CA ARG A 2 -44.38 -1.32 18.96
C ARG A 2 -43.77 -1.97 17.72
N THR A 3 -44.59 -2.38 16.75
CA THR A 3 -44.16 -3.03 15.50
C THR A 3 -43.24 -2.16 14.65
N ARG A 4 -43.45 -0.83 14.60
CA ARG A 4 -42.65 0.11 13.78
C ARG A 4 -41.19 0.17 14.23
N GLY A 5 -40.94 0.19 15.55
CA GLY A 5 -39.55 0.24 16.06
C GLY A 5 -38.74 -1.01 15.74
N TRP A 6 -39.37 -2.19 15.80
CA TRP A 6 -38.74 -3.46 15.43
C TRP A 6 -38.47 -3.57 13.93
N ILE A 7 -39.37 -3.05 13.09
CA ILE A 7 -39.16 -3.00 11.62
C ILE A 7 -37.97 -2.10 11.28
N VAL A 8 -37.89 -0.92 11.90
CA VAL A 8 -36.78 0.02 11.68
C VAL A 8 -35.44 -0.59 12.11
N LEU A 9 -35.39 -1.24 13.27
CA LEU A 9 -34.21 -1.96 13.74
C LEU A 9 -33.80 -3.07 12.76
N ALA A 10 -34.74 -3.95 12.38
CA ALA A 10 -34.44 -5.07 11.48
C ALA A 10 -33.98 -4.59 10.10
N ALA A 11 -34.61 -3.57 9.54
CA ALA A 11 -34.21 -2.97 8.27
C ALA A 11 -32.82 -2.31 8.38
N GLY A 12 -32.56 -1.57 9.44
CA GLY A 12 -31.25 -0.96 9.67
C GLY A 12 -30.13 -1.98 9.80
N LEU A 13 -30.36 -3.05 10.58
CA LEU A 13 -29.39 -4.14 10.72
C LEU A 13 -29.16 -4.87 9.40
N LEU A 14 -30.22 -5.17 8.64
CA LEU A 14 -30.10 -5.84 7.34
C LEU A 14 -29.25 -5.00 6.38
N VAL A 15 -29.48 -3.69 6.30
CA VAL A 15 -28.71 -2.78 5.45
C VAL A 15 -27.25 -2.72 5.90
N CYS A 16 -26.99 -2.61 7.22
CA CYS A 16 -25.61 -2.58 7.74
C CYS A 16 -24.84 -3.87 7.43
N LEU A 17 -25.47 -5.03 7.59
CA LEU A 17 -24.85 -6.33 7.32
C LEU A 17 -24.66 -6.55 5.81
N ALA A 18 -25.61 -6.12 4.98
CA ALA A 18 -25.46 -6.17 3.52
C ALA A 18 -24.32 -5.27 3.04
N ALA A 19 -24.19 -4.05 3.59
CA ALA A 19 -23.09 -3.15 3.29
C ALA A 19 -21.73 -3.75 3.69
N ALA A 20 -21.63 -4.35 4.87
CA ALA A 20 -20.42 -5.01 5.34
C ALA A 20 -20.03 -6.21 4.47
N TYR A 21 -21.00 -7.06 4.08
CA TYR A 21 -20.74 -8.19 3.19
C TYR A 21 -20.30 -7.74 1.79
N THR A 22 -20.95 -6.69 1.25
CA THR A 22 -20.56 -6.11 -0.03
C THR A 22 -19.15 -5.53 0.03
N ALA A 23 -18.81 -4.83 1.12
CA ALA A 23 -17.47 -4.29 1.32
C ALA A 23 -16.40 -5.40 1.41
N TYR A 24 -16.68 -6.47 2.15
CA TYR A 24 -15.80 -7.65 2.22
C TYR A 24 -15.55 -8.28 0.85
N THR A 25 -16.60 -8.49 0.07
CA THR A 25 -16.46 -9.09 -1.28
C THR A 25 -15.71 -8.15 -2.23
N LEU A 26 -15.95 -6.84 -2.13
CA LEU A 26 -15.30 -5.84 -2.96
C LEU A 26 -13.82 -5.67 -2.59
N ALA A 27 -13.46 -5.72 -1.31
CA ALA A 27 -12.07 -5.69 -0.85
C ALA A 27 -11.27 -6.88 -1.42
N ASN A 28 -11.80 -8.10 -1.29
CA ASN A 28 -11.17 -9.29 -1.87
C ASN A 28 -11.04 -9.19 -3.40
N TYR A 29 -12.07 -8.68 -4.07
CA TYR A 29 -12.03 -8.48 -5.52
C TYR A 29 -10.94 -7.49 -5.91
N SER A 30 -10.90 -6.31 -5.29
CA SER A 30 -9.92 -5.25 -5.60
C SER A 30 -8.48 -5.70 -5.34
N TRP A 31 -8.25 -6.38 -4.21
CA TRP A 31 -6.95 -6.96 -3.89
C TRP A 31 -6.48 -7.96 -4.96
N ASN A 32 -7.34 -8.90 -5.34
CA ASN A 32 -7.01 -9.88 -6.37
C ASN A 32 -6.72 -9.23 -7.72
N GLN A 33 -7.41 -8.12 -8.06
CA GLN A 33 -7.12 -7.37 -9.29
C GLN A 33 -5.70 -6.80 -9.30
N VAL A 34 -5.15 -6.40 -8.15
CA VAL A 34 -3.78 -5.90 -8.04
C VAL A 34 -2.76 -7.04 -8.11
N VAL A 35 -2.99 -8.13 -7.35
CA VAL A 35 -2.09 -9.30 -7.33
C VAL A 35 -2.04 -10.00 -8.69
N ASP A 36 -3.21 -10.14 -9.34
CA ASP A 36 -3.33 -10.83 -10.64
C ASP A 36 -3.14 -9.89 -11.83
N TYR A 37 -2.74 -8.64 -11.60
CA TYR A 37 -2.52 -7.71 -12.69
C TYR A 37 -1.49 -8.25 -13.69
N ARG A 38 -1.89 -8.25 -14.95
CA ARG A 38 -1.05 -8.70 -16.08
C ARG A 38 -1.25 -7.72 -17.22
N GLY A 39 -0.83 -6.49 -17.03
CA GLY A 39 -1.05 -5.39 -17.97
C GLY A 39 -0.88 -5.77 -19.45
N PRO A 40 -1.51 -5.06 -20.35
CA PRO A 40 -1.49 -5.41 -21.78
C PRO A 40 -0.11 -5.23 -22.44
N TYR A 41 0.77 -4.46 -21.81
CA TYR A 41 2.00 -3.97 -22.43
C TYR A 41 3.10 -5.02 -22.53
N SER A 42 3.23 -5.90 -21.54
CA SER A 42 4.25 -6.94 -21.51
C SER A 42 4.09 -8.01 -22.60
N LYS A 43 2.86 -8.15 -23.13
CA LYS A 43 2.54 -9.13 -24.18
C LYS A 43 2.70 -8.58 -25.60
N MET A 44 3.08 -7.31 -25.73
CA MET A 44 3.19 -6.67 -27.04
C MET A 44 4.45 -7.13 -27.77
N ALA A 45 4.32 -7.39 -29.07
CA ALA A 45 5.44 -7.65 -29.95
C ALA A 45 6.20 -6.33 -30.21
N LEU A 46 7.25 -6.09 -29.44
CA LEU A 46 8.14 -4.97 -29.63
C LEU A 46 9.40 -5.40 -30.39
N PRO A 47 10.02 -4.52 -31.18
CA PRO A 47 11.28 -4.83 -31.83
C PRO A 47 12.36 -5.14 -30.78
N ALA A 48 13.18 -6.14 -31.05
CA ALA A 48 14.35 -6.43 -30.22
C ALA A 48 15.32 -5.23 -30.29
N GLY A 49 15.97 -4.96 -29.16
CA GLY A 49 17.06 -3.99 -29.13
C GLY A 49 18.23 -4.45 -30.01
N GLU A 50 18.83 -3.54 -30.74
CA GLU A 50 20.06 -3.84 -31.47
C GLU A 50 21.24 -3.68 -30.52
N ALA A 51 22.13 -4.68 -30.51
CA ALA A 51 23.39 -4.58 -29.77
C ALA A 51 24.23 -3.43 -30.35
N PRO A 52 24.86 -2.61 -29.49
CA PRO A 52 25.92 -1.70 -29.94
C PRO A 52 27.00 -2.51 -30.65
N SER A 53 27.71 -1.89 -31.60
CA SER A 53 28.86 -2.56 -32.24
C SER A 53 29.88 -2.94 -31.17
N PRO A 54 30.42 -4.18 -31.21
CA PRO A 54 31.36 -4.62 -30.19
C PRO A 54 32.50 -3.64 -30.03
N ARG A 55 32.74 -3.18 -28.80
CA ARG A 55 33.92 -2.39 -28.50
C ARG A 55 35.11 -3.32 -28.41
N VAL A 56 36.16 -3.01 -29.14
CA VAL A 56 37.43 -3.71 -28.94
C VAL A 56 38.06 -3.14 -27.67
N TYR A 57 37.94 -3.86 -26.57
CA TYR A 57 38.62 -3.57 -25.32
C TYR A 57 40.07 -4.05 -25.45
N GLY A 58 41.03 -3.15 -25.40
CA GLY A 58 42.47 -3.50 -25.41
C GLY A 58 42.95 -4.26 -24.18
N TYR A 59 42.09 -4.59 -23.24
CA TYR A 59 42.42 -5.10 -21.90
C TYR A 59 41.72 -6.39 -21.51
N GLY A 60 41.24 -7.19 -22.43
CA GLY A 60 40.56 -8.45 -22.13
C GLY A 60 39.01 -8.37 -22.22
N GLN A 61 38.32 -9.47 -21.83
CA GLN A 61 36.88 -9.56 -21.85
C GLN A 61 36.25 -8.58 -20.82
N PRO A 62 35.30 -7.74 -21.21
CA PRO A 62 34.62 -6.85 -20.27
C PRO A 62 33.79 -7.66 -19.27
N LEU A 63 33.86 -7.30 -18.00
CA LEU A 63 33.00 -7.82 -16.93
C LEU A 63 32.13 -6.70 -16.38
N MET A 64 30.82 -6.88 -16.47
CA MET A 64 29.83 -6.08 -15.78
C MET A 64 29.42 -6.79 -14.48
N VAL A 65 29.72 -6.20 -13.33
CA VAL A 65 29.29 -6.65 -12.01
C VAL A 65 28.12 -5.78 -11.56
N TYR A 66 26.92 -6.35 -11.56
CA TYR A 66 25.68 -5.67 -11.23
C TYR A 66 25.16 -6.17 -9.89
N VAL A 67 25.29 -5.34 -8.83
CA VAL A 67 24.91 -5.66 -7.45
C VAL A 67 23.63 -4.94 -7.09
N ILE A 68 22.67 -5.66 -6.58
CA ILE A 68 21.43 -5.15 -5.99
C ILE A 68 21.47 -5.44 -4.49
N ILE A 69 21.43 -4.40 -3.66
CA ILE A 69 21.35 -4.50 -2.20
C ILE A 69 19.91 -4.21 -1.80
N ASP A 70 19.19 -5.25 -1.41
CA ASP A 70 17.78 -5.17 -1.06
C ASP A 70 17.56 -4.25 0.14
N GLY A 71 16.55 -3.39 0.06
CA GLY A 71 16.11 -2.55 1.16
C GLY A 71 17.09 -1.45 1.60
N LEU A 72 18.15 -1.12 0.84
CA LEU A 72 19.19 -0.18 1.26
C LEU A 72 18.80 1.29 1.08
N ARG A 73 18.63 2.02 2.17
CA ARG A 73 18.38 3.47 2.20
C ARG A 73 19.58 4.28 1.69
N VAL A 74 19.30 5.42 1.06
CA VAL A 74 20.35 6.34 0.58
C VAL A 74 21.21 6.88 1.71
N ASP A 75 20.63 7.29 2.83
CA ASP A 75 21.35 7.84 3.98
C ASP A 75 22.34 6.83 4.56
N VAL A 76 21.91 5.60 4.80
CA VAL A 76 22.75 4.52 5.32
C VAL A 76 23.81 4.10 4.28
N SER A 77 23.47 4.13 2.99
CA SER A 77 24.43 3.84 1.92
C SER A 77 25.63 4.82 1.91
N ARG A 78 25.46 6.04 2.45
CA ARG A 78 26.54 7.03 2.61
C ARG A 78 27.52 6.71 3.76
N GLU A 79 27.15 5.78 4.64
CA GLU A 79 28.01 5.31 5.72
C GLU A 79 28.88 4.12 5.30
N MET A 80 28.68 3.54 4.10
CA MET A 80 29.35 2.35 3.57
C MET A 80 30.70 2.72 2.91
N PRO A 81 31.87 2.38 3.52
CA PRO A 81 33.19 2.82 3.03
C PRO A 81 33.52 2.34 1.63
N THR A 82 33.22 1.06 1.31
CA THR A 82 33.51 0.50 -0.03
C THR A 82 32.67 1.17 -1.09
N LEU A 83 31.37 1.34 -0.82
CA LEU A 83 30.47 2.03 -1.74
C LEU A 83 30.87 3.48 -1.95
N ASN A 84 31.37 4.17 -0.90
CA ASN A 84 31.91 5.52 -1.00
C ASN A 84 33.19 5.58 -1.83
N THR A 85 34.03 4.55 -1.77
CA THR A 85 35.19 4.43 -2.65
C THR A 85 34.79 4.31 -4.12
N LEU A 86 33.75 3.50 -4.43
CA LEU A 86 33.21 3.41 -5.78
C LEU A 86 32.63 4.75 -6.26
N ARG A 87 31.92 5.48 -5.39
CA ARG A 87 31.39 6.82 -5.67
C ARG A 87 32.48 7.82 -6.03
N ALA A 88 33.57 7.83 -5.26
CA ALA A 88 34.65 8.77 -5.45
C ALA A 88 35.36 8.65 -6.82
N HIS A 89 35.30 7.44 -7.41
CA HIS A 89 35.95 7.13 -8.69
C HIS A 89 34.97 6.93 -9.84
N GLY A 90 33.65 7.14 -9.59
CA GLY A 90 32.59 6.82 -10.52
C GLY A 90 31.49 7.87 -10.57
N PHE A 91 30.31 7.45 -10.98
CA PHE A 91 29.10 8.26 -11.02
C PHE A 91 28.16 7.84 -9.89
N ASP A 92 27.77 8.80 -9.07
CA ASP A 92 26.88 8.63 -7.94
C ASP A 92 25.51 9.20 -8.25
N ALA A 93 24.53 8.34 -8.49
CA ALA A 93 23.15 8.74 -8.71
C ALA A 93 22.26 8.38 -7.53
N VAL A 94 21.21 9.16 -7.34
CA VAL A 94 20.04 8.79 -6.57
C VAL A 94 18.90 8.55 -7.56
N VAL A 95 18.32 7.35 -7.54
CA VAL A 95 17.21 7.00 -8.43
C VAL A 95 15.94 6.78 -7.64
N ARG A 96 14.83 7.24 -8.22
CA ARG A 96 13.50 7.03 -7.62
C ARG A 96 12.89 5.73 -8.14
N THR A 97 12.45 4.87 -7.24
CA THR A 97 11.74 3.64 -7.57
C THR A 97 10.35 3.95 -8.13
N SER A 98 9.83 3.05 -8.93
CA SER A 98 8.40 3.04 -9.26
C SER A 98 7.61 2.36 -8.13
N GLN A 99 6.29 2.52 -8.15
CA GLN A 99 5.41 2.02 -7.11
C GLN A 99 4.51 0.89 -7.61
N PRO A 100 4.21 -0.09 -6.71
CA PRO A 100 4.64 -0.21 -5.31
C PRO A 100 6.15 -0.45 -5.21
N SER A 101 6.76 0.12 -4.17
CA SER A 101 8.19 -0.04 -3.89
C SER A 101 8.48 -1.35 -3.14
N LEU A 102 8.05 -2.46 -3.74
CA LEU A 102 8.23 -3.83 -3.26
C LEU A 102 9.36 -4.52 -4.05
N SER A 103 9.95 -5.57 -3.47
CA SER A 103 11.13 -6.26 -4.02
C SER A 103 10.88 -6.81 -5.43
N PHE A 104 9.92 -7.71 -5.65
CA PHE A 104 9.69 -8.33 -6.98
C PHE A 104 9.37 -7.32 -8.08
N PRO A 105 8.49 -6.31 -7.87
CA PRO A 105 8.28 -5.23 -8.82
C PRO A 105 9.55 -4.45 -9.15
N ASN A 106 10.36 -4.11 -8.14
CA ASN A 106 11.53 -3.27 -8.33
C ASN A 106 12.74 -4.06 -8.86
N TRP A 107 12.94 -5.32 -8.46
CA TRP A 107 13.93 -6.19 -9.12
C TRP A 107 13.61 -6.35 -10.60
N THR A 108 12.31 -6.50 -10.94
CA THR A 108 11.87 -6.55 -12.34
C THR A 108 12.23 -5.25 -13.06
N THR A 109 11.97 -4.10 -12.44
CA THR A 109 12.32 -2.79 -13.02
C THR A 109 13.84 -2.62 -13.17
N LEU A 110 14.63 -3.00 -12.15
CA LEU A 110 16.10 -2.91 -12.17
C LEU A 110 16.73 -3.81 -13.23
N LEU A 111 16.12 -4.98 -13.53
CA LEU A 111 16.66 -5.90 -14.52
C LEU A 111 16.09 -5.71 -15.93
N SER A 112 14.94 -5.05 -16.08
CA SER A 112 14.26 -4.89 -17.38
C SER A 112 14.12 -3.45 -17.86
N GLY A 113 14.19 -2.46 -16.95
CA GLY A 113 13.81 -1.08 -17.25
C GLY A 113 12.30 -0.89 -17.46
N ALA A 114 11.48 -1.90 -17.15
CA ALA A 114 10.02 -1.88 -17.29
C ALA A 114 9.36 -1.74 -15.92
N PRO A 115 8.76 -0.59 -15.58
CA PRO A 115 8.06 -0.40 -14.32
C PRO A 115 6.79 -1.26 -14.24
N GLN A 116 6.18 -1.35 -13.06
CA GLN A 116 5.08 -2.24 -12.71
C GLN A 116 3.91 -2.19 -13.70
N ARG A 117 3.52 -0.99 -14.14
CA ARG A 117 2.44 -0.85 -15.13
C ARG A 117 2.76 -1.51 -16.47
N ILE A 118 4.03 -1.60 -16.83
CA ILE A 118 4.49 -2.22 -18.09
C ILE A 118 4.74 -3.71 -17.89
N SER A 119 5.45 -4.08 -16.83
CA SER A 119 5.81 -5.47 -16.55
C SER A 119 4.62 -6.31 -16.09
N GLY A 120 3.66 -5.71 -15.39
CA GLY A 120 2.56 -6.43 -14.75
C GLY A 120 2.96 -7.14 -13.46
N VAL A 121 4.18 -6.89 -12.94
CA VAL A 121 4.63 -7.38 -11.63
C VAL A 121 4.34 -6.29 -10.61
N THR A 122 3.34 -6.50 -9.75
CA THR A 122 2.79 -5.47 -8.85
C THR A 122 2.99 -5.78 -7.38
N THR A 123 3.29 -7.03 -7.03
CA THR A 123 3.42 -7.47 -5.63
C THR A 123 4.46 -8.57 -5.52
N ASN A 124 4.92 -8.87 -4.28
CA ASN A 124 5.77 -10.03 -3.98
C ASN A 124 5.01 -11.37 -4.03
N TRP A 125 3.68 -11.34 -4.20
CA TRP A 125 2.87 -12.55 -4.50
C TRP A 125 2.83 -12.90 -5.99
N PHE A 126 3.58 -12.19 -6.84
CA PHE A 126 3.69 -12.55 -8.25
C PHE A 126 4.29 -13.94 -8.40
N THR A 127 3.69 -14.78 -9.24
CA THR A 127 4.11 -16.14 -9.48
C THR A 127 4.57 -16.38 -10.92
N GLY A 128 5.62 -17.15 -11.07
CA GLY A 128 6.18 -17.50 -12.37
C GLY A 128 7.20 -16.48 -12.88
N ARG A 129 7.64 -16.69 -14.12
CA ARG A 129 8.63 -15.83 -14.76
C ARG A 129 8.03 -14.48 -15.14
N VAL A 130 8.80 -13.41 -14.92
CA VAL A 130 8.42 -12.05 -15.36
C VAL A 130 8.17 -12.02 -16.87
N PRO A 131 7.09 -11.35 -17.33
CA PRO A 131 6.69 -11.41 -18.73
C PRO A 131 7.40 -10.38 -19.63
N VAL A 132 8.47 -9.77 -19.12
CA VAL A 132 9.28 -8.77 -19.83
C VAL A 132 10.70 -9.27 -20.03
N GLU A 133 11.36 -8.77 -21.06
CA GLU A 133 12.76 -9.08 -21.31
C GLU A 133 13.65 -8.38 -20.28
N THR A 134 14.63 -9.10 -19.75
CA THR A 134 15.60 -8.59 -18.78
C THR A 134 17.00 -8.46 -19.41
N ILE A 135 17.90 -7.77 -18.72
CA ILE A 135 19.31 -7.68 -19.14
C ILE A 135 19.99 -9.06 -19.17
N ILE A 136 19.51 -10.02 -18.37
CA ILE A 136 19.96 -11.41 -18.40
C ILE A 136 19.58 -12.04 -19.74
N ASP A 137 18.33 -11.82 -20.18
CA ASP A 137 17.83 -12.35 -21.46
C ASP A 137 18.60 -11.77 -22.64
N THR A 138 18.84 -10.45 -22.64
CA THR A 138 19.57 -9.78 -23.71
C THR A 138 21.02 -10.25 -23.80
N ALA A 139 21.67 -10.47 -22.66
CA ALA A 139 23.01 -11.02 -22.61
C ALA A 139 23.08 -12.45 -23.15
N LEU A 140 22.10 -13.30 -22.84
CA LEU A 140 22.03 -14.69 -23.32
C LEU A 140 21.74 -14.77 -24.83
N VAL A 141 20.87 -13.90 -25.36
CA VAL A 141 20.60 -13.80 -26.80
C VAL A 141 21.87 -13.38 -27.55
N ASP A 142 22.67 -12.49 -26.97
CA ASP A 142 23.97 -12.07 -27.49
C ASP A 142 25.11 -13.10 -27.23
N LYS A 143 24.74 -14.32 -26.81
CA LYS A 143 25.67 -15.42 -26.51
C LYS A 143 26.74 -15.09 -25.46
N ARG A 144 26.42 -14.18 -24.54
CA ARG A 144 27.30 -13.82 -23.42
C ARG A 144 27.21 -14.85 -22.30
N THR A 145 28.30 -15.05 -21.60
CA THR A 145 28.27 -15.83 -20.35
C THR A 145 27.72 -14.98 -19.23
N VAL A 146 26.68 -15.48 -18.56
CA VAL A 146 26.01 -14.81 -17.44
C VAL A 146 26.13 -15.66 -16.18
N VAL A 147 26.51 -15.03 -15.07
CA VAL A 147 26.45 -15.62 -13.74
C VAL A 147 25.45 -14.83 -12.91
N VAL A 148 24.58 -15.53 -12.17
CA VAL A 148 23.66 -14.95 -11.20
C VAL A 148 23.92 -15.60 -9.86
N SER A 149 24.18 -14.79 -8.83
CA SER A 149 24.34 -15.23 -7.45
C SER A 149 23.34 -14.48 -6.59
N ALA A 150 22.25 -15.16 -6.22
CA ALA A 150 21.07 -14.55 -5.61
C ALA A 150 20.25 -15.58 -4.83
N PRO A 151 19.27 -15.14 -4.01
CA PRO A 151 18.25 -16.01 -3.40
C PRO A 151 17.39 -16.74 -4.44
N THR A 152 16.69 -17.78 -3.99
CA THR A 152 15.90 -18.70 -4.85
C THR A 152 14.79 -18.02 -5.65
N ASP A 153 14.25 -16.90 -5.15
CA ASP A 153 13.20 -16.15 -5.85
C ASP A 153 13.63 -15.62 -7.21
N PHE A 154 14.93 -15.31 -7.38
CA PHE A 154 15.49 -14.93 -8.68
C PHE A 154 15.36 -16.05 -9.73
N GLU A 155 15.43 -17.33 -9.33
CA GLU A 155 15.21 -18.46 -10.23
C GLU A 155 13.79 -18.45 -10.79
N THR A 156 12.81 -18.25 -9.90
CA THR A 156 11.40 -18.26 -10.28
C THR A 156 11.06 -17.09 -11.19
N LEU A 157 11.51 -15.88 -10.81
CA LEU A 157 11.15 -14.65 -11.52
C LEU A 157 11.87 -14.51 -12.86
N PHE A 158 13.15 -14.85 -12.92
CA PHE A 158 13.99 -14.55 -14.08
C PHE A 158 14.41 -15.80 -14.89
N GLY A 159 14.00 -16.98 -14.47
CA GLY A 159 14.25 -18.23 -15.20
C GLY A 159 15.73 -18.62 -15.29
N VAL A 160 16.52 -18.24 -14.30
CA VAL A 160 17.98 -18.30 -14.32
C VAL A 160 18.58 -19.72 -14.30
N LYS A 161 17.83 -20.76 -13.94
CA LYS A 161 18.26 -22.18 -14.06
C LYS A 161 18.69 -22.57 -15.47
N ARG A 162 18.19 -21.86 -16.48
CA ARG A 162 18.50 -22.16 -17.89
C ARG A 162 19.88 -21.66 -18.32
N THR A 163 20.56 -20.86 -17.52
CA THR A 163 21.84 -20.25 -17.87
C THR A 163 23.04 -21.18 -17.65
N GLY A 164 22.86 -22.28 -16.90
CA GLY A 164 23.95 -23.21 -16.55
C GLY A 164 24.95 -22.70 -15.51
N HIS A 165 24.89 -21.42 -15.13
CA HIS A 165 25.83 -20.77 -14.23
C HIS A 165 25.10 -19.95 -13.15
N VAL A 166 24.17 -20.60 -12.45
CA VAL A 166 23.37 -19.95 -11.42
C VAL A 166 23.70 -20.56 -10.08
N PHE A 167 23.98 -19.69 -9.11
CA PHE A 167 24.02 -20.04 -7.70
C PHE A 167 22.76 -19.52 -7.02
N LEU A 168 21.96 -20.43 -6.50
CA LEU A 168 20.81 -20.12 -5.67
C LEU A 168 21.00 -20.80 -4.33
N ARG A 169 20.79 -20.08 -3.26
CA ARG A 169 20.80 -20.63 -1.91
C ARG A 169 19.38 -20.64 -1.37
N ASP A 170 18.95 -21.77 -0.84
CA ASP A 170 17.71 -21.84 -0.07
C ASP A 170 17.84 -20.89 1.11
N TRP A 171 16.84 -20.03 1.28
CA TRP A 171 16.84 -19.03 2.32
C TRP A 171 16.29 -19.61 3.62
N THR A 172 17.06 -19.46 4.69
CA THR A 172 16.58 -19.71 6.05
C THR A 172 16.48 -18.38 6.77
N LYS A 173 15.26 -17.99 7.15
CA LYS A 173 14.98 -16.71 7.83
C LYS A 173 15.88 -16.52 9.04
N GLY A 174 16.56 -15.37 9.10
CA GLY A 174 17.47 -15.00 10.18
C GLY A 174 18.93 -15.41 10.01
N GLU A 175 19.29 -16.14 8.92
CA GLU A 175 20.69 -16.36 8.58
C GLU A 175 21.24 -15.24 7.71
N TYR A 176 22.49 -14.83 7.97
CA TYR A 176 23.20 -13.90 7.11
C TYR A 176 23.66 -14.59 5.82
N MET A 177 23.15 -14.14 4.67
CA MET A 177 23.32 -14.82 3.39
C MET A 177 24.36 -14.18 2.47
N THR A 178 24.57 -12.87 2.55
CA THR A 178 25.41 -12.10 1.60
C THR A 178 26.84 -12.66 1.51
N GLY A 179 27.44 -13.11 2.63
CA GLY A 179 28.77 -13.70 2.62
C GLY A 179 28.89 -14.93 1.71
N GLY A 180 27.92 -15.84 1.79
CA GLY A 180 27.88 -17.05 0.94
C GLY A 180 27.57 -16.74 -0.52
N ILE A 181 26.70 -15.74 -0.76
CA ILE A 181 26.39 -15.25 -2.12
C ILE A 181 27.65 -14.67 -2.77
N VAL A 182 28.44 -13.89 -2.05
CA VAL A 182 29.70 -13.30 -2.53
C VAL A 182 30.74 -14.37 -2.81
N ASP A 183 30.92 -15.37 -1.92
CA ASP A 183 31.85 -16.47 -2.14
C ASP A 183 31.54 -17.22 -3.42
N SER A 184 30.26 -17.48 -3.67
CA SER A 184 29.81 -18.15 -4.89
C SER A 184 29.95 -17.29 -6.13
N ALA A 185 29.64 -15.98 -6.04
CA ALA A 185 29.83 -15.04 -7.14
C ALA A 185 31.30 -15.00 -7.57
N ILE A 186 32.24 -14.89 -6.61
CA ILE A 186 33.69 -14.87 -6.88
C ILE A 186 34.16 -16.20 -7.51
N ARG A 187 33.74 -17.32 -6.93
CA ARG A 187 34.11 -18.66 -7.43
C ARG A 187 33.61 -18.88 -8.85
N LEU A 188 32.32 -18.68 -9.09
CA LEU A 188 31.69 -18.86 -10.39
C LEU A 188 32.25 -17.90 -11.46
N SER A 189 32.57 -16.68 -11.08
CA SER A 189 33.20 -15.73 -11.99
C SER A 189 34.60 -16.17 -12.44
N LYS A 190 35.38 -16.77 -11.55
CA LYS A 190 36.71 -17.33 -11.89
C LYS A 190 36.60 -18.59 -12.77
N GLU A 191 35.60 -19.43 -12.53
CA GLU A 191 35.39 -20.66 -13.27
C GLU A 191 34.85 -20.42 -14.67
N SER A 192 33.97 -19.45 -14.88
CA SER A 192 33.21 -19.26 -16.12
C SER A 192 33.56 -18.00 -16.91
N SER A 193 34.33 -17.09 -16.34
CA SER A 193 34.70 -15.79 -16.97
C SER A 193 33.50 -15.06 -17.57
N PRO A 194 32.48 -14.69 -16.76
CA PRO A 194 31.26 -14.08 -17.28
C PRO A 194 31.53 -12.69 -17.85
N THR A 195 30.65 -12.25 -18.74
CA THR A 195 30.58 -10.84 -19.17
C THR A 195 29.54 -10.06 -18.40
N LEU A 196 28.56 -10.74 -17.80
CA LEU A 196 27.58 -10.17 -16.87
C LEU A 196 27.50 -11.05 -15.61
N LEU A 197 27.74 -10.43 -14.47
CA LEU A 197 27.53 -11.01 -13.15
C LEU A 197 26.45 -10.20 -12.43
N VAL A 198 25.32 -10.83 -12.11
CA VAL A 198 24.26 -10.24 -11.28
C VAL A 198 24.36 -10.82 -9.89
N VAL A 199 24.40 -9.97 -8.88
CA VAL A 199 24.51 -10.37 -7.48
C VAL A 199 23.43 -9.65 -6.67
N HIS A 200 22.70 -10.38 -5.83
CA HIS A 200 21.67 -9.82 -4.97
C HIS A 200 21.99 -10.08 -3.50
N PHE A 201 21.96 -9.03 -2.69
CA PHE A 201 22.24 -9.06 -1.25
C PHE A 201 20.96 -8.81 -0.46
N PRO A 202 20.38 -9.80 0.22
CA PRO A 202 19.06 -9.68 0.85
C PRO A 202 19.10 -9.13 2.29
N ASP A 203 20.25 -9.19 2.98
CA ASP A 203 20.31 -9.09 4.44
C ASP A 203 19.95 -7.71 5.01
N VAL A 204 20.08 -6.63 4.21
CA VAL A 204 19.74 -5.27 4.69
C VAL A 204 18.22 -5.11 4.78
N ASP A 205 17.48 -5.67 3.81
CA ASP A 205 16.02 -5.70 3.83
C ASP A 205 15.49 -6.50 5.02
N GLU A 206 16.05 -7.68 5.27
CA GLU A 206 15.71 -8.51 6.43
C GLU A 206 15.90 -7.78 7.76
N ALA A 207 17.02 -7.04 7.89
CA ALA A 207 17.27 -6.22 9.08
C ALA A 207 16.26 -5.06 9.18
N GLY A 208 15.86 -4.47 8.04
CA GLY A 208 14.83 -3.45 7.96
C GLY A 208 13.47 -3.96 8.47
N HIS A 209 13.05 -5.14 8.05
CA HIS A 209 11.84 -5.80 8.53
C HIS A 209 11.89 -6.15 10.01
N ALA A 210 13.02 -6.66 10.47
CA ALA A 210 13.17 -7.15 11.84
C ALA A 210 13.31 -6.03 12.88
N PHE A 211 14.01 -4.94 12.54
CA PHE A 211 14.44 -3.94 13.52
C PHE A 211 14.04 -2.50 13.15
N GLY A 212 13.61 -2.26 11.91
CA GLY A 212 13.32 -0.93 11.40
C GLY A 212 14.50 -0.25 10.71
N GLY A 213 14.21 0.56 9.68
CA GLY A 213 15.22 1.23 8.85
C GLY A 213 16.06 2.30 9.57
N ALA A 214 15.65 2.76 10.77
CA ALA A 214 16.42 3.68 11.61
C ALA A 214 17.23 2.97 12.71
N SER A 215 17.13 1.64 12.84
CA SER A 215 17.77 0.89 13.90
C SER A 215 19.29 0.81 13.73
N LYS A 216 19.97 0.51 14.85
CA LYS A 216 21.40 0.22 14.83
C LYS A 216 21.71 -1.08 14.10
N GLU A 217 20.85 -2.07 14.25
CA GLU A 217 20.96 -3.40 13.65
C GLU A 217 20.89 -3.33 12.11
N TYR A 218 20.00 -2.51 11.57
CA TYR A 218 19.92 -2.24 10.14
C TYR A 218 21.23 -1.61 9.61
N ARG A 219 21.73 -0.60 10.30
CA ARG A 219 22.98 0.10 9.96
C ARG A 219 24.20 -0.83 10.08
N ASP A 220 24.29 -1.62 11.16
CA ASP A 220 25.37 -2.60 11.35
C ASP A 220 25.35 -3.67 10.25
N THR A 221 24.16 -4.10 9.82
CA THR A 221 23.99 -5.06 8.73
C THR A 221 24.45 -4.46 7.40
N ALA A 222 24.08 -3.22 7.09
CA ALA A 222 24.57 -2.52 5.89
C ALA A 222 26.10 -2.40 5.87
N LEU A 223 26.73 -2.10 7.02
CA LEU A 223 28.18 -2.08 7.13
C LEU A 223 28.82 -3.47 7.04
N ARG A 224 28.12 -4.53 7.42
CA ARG A 224 28.57 -5.91 7.20
C ARG A 224 28.49 -6.27 5.72
N VAL A 225 27.40 -5.92 5.05
CA VAL A 225 27.24 -6.08 3.60
C VAL A 225 28.30 -5.30 2.82
N ASP A 226 28.68 -4.11 3.28
CA ASP A 226 29.77 -3.33 2.66
C ASP A 226 31.14 -4.03 2.72
N ARG A 227 31.42 -4.77 3.82
CA ARG A 227 32.65 -5.59 3.90
C ARG A 227 32.64 -6.75 2.89
N ASP A 228 31.48 -7.36 2.65
CA ASP A 228 31.35 -8.38 1.64
C ASP A 228 31.40 -7.79 0.21
N LEU A 229 30.86 -6.60 0.02
CA LEU A 229 31.05 -5.83 -1.21
C LEU A 229 32.53 -5.55 -1.47
N ALA A 230 33.30 -5.19 -0.43
CA ALA A 230 34.77 -5.00 -0.55
C ALA A 230 35.48 -6.28 -1.02
N ARG A 231 35.08 -7.44 -0.51
CA ARG A 231 35.62 -8.73 -0.95
C ARG A 231 35.32 -8.98 -2.44
N LEU A 232 34.08 -8.73 -2.86
CA LEU A 232 33.66 -8.88 -4.26
C LEU A 232 34.44 -7.94 -5.18
N VAL A 233 34.52 -6.66 -4.82
CA VAL A 233 35.26 -5.63 -5.58
C VAL A 233 36.73 -6.02 -5.67
N SER A 234 37.39 -6.33 -4.55
CA SER A 234 38.80 -6.73 -4.53
C SER A 234 39.12 -7.95 -5.38
N ALA A 235 38.20 -8.94 -5.39
CA ALA A 235 38.39 -10.17 -6.14
C ALA A 235 38.18 -10.03 -7.66
N LEU A 236 37.35 -9.07 -8.10
CA LEU A 236 36.89 -8.95 -9.48
C LEU A 236 37.31 -7.62 -10.15
N GLN A 237 37.90 -6.68 -9.42
CA GLN A 237 38.40 -5.44 -10.00
C GLN A 237 39.47 -5.70 -11.08
N GLY A 238 39.39 -4.95 -12.18
CA GLY A 238 40.31 -5.09 -13.28
C GLY A 238 40.12 -3.95 -14.30
N PRO A 239 41.02 -3.82 -15.27
CA PRO A 239 41.00 -2.72 -16.25
C PRO A 239 39.76 -2.73 -17.17
N ALA A 240 39.07 -3.86 -17.25
CA ALA A 240 37.84 -4.05 -18.05
C ALA A 240 36.59 -4.31 -17.17
N THR A 241 36.66 -4.18 -15.83
CA THR A 241 35.57 -4.42 -14.93
C THR A 241 34.78 -3.15 -14.64
N THR A 242 33.47 -3.18 -14.80
CA THR A 242 32.56 -2.11 -14.41
C THR A 242 31.64 -2.63 -13.30
N PHE A 243 31.58 -1.89 -12.20
CA PHE A 243 30.67 -2.16 -11.08
C PHE A 243 29.47 -1.24 -11.16
N VAL A 244 28.29 -1.81 -10.96
CA VAL A 244 27.03 -1.08 -10.72
C VAL A 244 26.46 -1.60 -9.41
N VAL A 245 26.28 -0.73 -8.44
CA VAL A 245 25.70 -1.06 -7.13
C VAL A 245 24.49 -0.19 -6.91
N THR A 246 23.33 -0.83 -6.71
CA THR A 246 22.05 -0.14 -6.51
C THR A 246 21.24 -0.82 -5.44
N ALA A 247 20.11 -0.21 -5.07
CA ALA A 247 19.09 -0.82 -4.23
C ALA A 247 17.73 -0.75 -4.92
N ASP A 248 16.85 -1.65 -4.56
CA ASP A 248 15.51 -1.74 -5.10
C ASP A 248 14.52 -0.82 -4.37
N HIS A 249 14.63 -0.67 -3.05
CA HIS A 249 13.89 0.27 -2.19
C HIS A 249 14.66 0.54 -0.90
N GLY A 250 14.12 1.39 -0.04
CA GLY A 250 14.55 1.58 1.35
C GLY A 250 13.45 1.13 2.32
N HIS A 251 13.60 1.49 3.60
CA HIS A 251 12.64 1.22 4.67
C HIS A 251 12.21 2.49 5.38
N ILE A 252 10.99 2.54 5.90
CA ILE A 252 10.60 3.55 6.89
C ILE A 252 11.32 3.28 8.22
N ASP A 253 11.34 4.26 9.12
CA ASP A 253 12.10 4.16 10.38
C ASP A 253 11.69 2.98 11.27
N THR A 254 10.40 2.64 11.26
CA THR A 254 9.83 1.51 12.04
C THR A 254 9.89 0.16 11.33
N GLY A 255 10.41 0.13 10.11
CA GLY A 255 10.37 -1.04 9.22
C GLY A 255 9.17 -1.02 8.28
N GLY A 256 9.33 -1.70 7.14
CA GLY A 256 8.33 -1.74 6.07
C GLY A 256 8.67 -0.82 4.90
N HIS A 257 8.15 -1.22 3.75
CA HIS A 257 8.33 -0.57 2.45
C HIS A 257 7.09 -0.83 1.57
N GLY A 258 7.12 -0.42 0.31
CA GLY A 258 5.98 -0.57 -0.61
C GLY A 258 5.25 0.75 -0.88
N GLY A 259 5.41 1.73 -0.01
CA GLY A 259 4.76 3.03 -0.07
C GLY A 259 5.55 4.12 -0.79
N PRO A 260 4.98 5.36 -0.81
CA PRO A 260 5.52 6.49 -1.56
C PRO A 260 6.56 7.32 -0.81
N GLU A 261 6.92 6.96 0.41
CA GLU A 261 7.82 7.74 1.25
C GLU A 261 9.18 7.94 0.57
N ASP A 262 9.71 9.15 0.62
CA ASP A 262 11.00 9.46 -0.01
C ASP A 262 12.14 8.58 0.51
N ILE A 263 12.11 8.23 1.81
CA ILE A 263 13.10 7.36 2.44
C ILE A 263 13.05 5.92 1.89
N VAL A 264 11.91 5.51 1.36
CA VAL A 264 11.68 4.19 0.75
C VAL A 264 11.95 4.22 -0.74
N THR A 265 11.50 5.28 -1.42
CA THR A 265 11.52 5.35 -2.89
C THR A 265 12.80 5.93 -3.49
N ARG A 266 13.63 6.60 -2.73
CA ARG A 266 14.95 7.08 -3.19
C ARG A 266 16.02 6.06 -2.83
N THR A 267 16.71 5.55 -3.84
CA THR A 267 17.72 4.50 -3.69
C THR A 267 19.05 4.92 -4.31
N PRO A 268 20.20 4.41 -3.82
CA PRO A 268 21.49 4.68 -4.44
C PRO A 268 21.62 3.94 -5.76
N ALA A 269 22.34 4.53 -6.72
CA ALA A 269 22.81 3.88 -7.94
C ALA A 269 24.23 4.37 -8.26
N VAL A 270 25.22 3.56 -7.96
CA VAL A 270 26.63 3.88 -8.09
C VAL A 270 27.22 3.10 -9.24
N PHE A 271 27.87 3.80 -10.17
CA PHE A 271 28.52 3.23 -11.35
C PHE A 271 30.02 3.54 -11.27
N ALA A 272 30.88 2.53 -11.40
CA ALA A 272 32.33 2.70 -11.36
C ALA A 272 33.03 1.75 -12.33
N GLY A 273 33.91 2.26 -13.17
CA GLY A 273 34.65 1.47 -14.15
C GLY A 273 35.24 2.29 -15.30
N PRO A 274 35.94 1.66 -16.25
CA PRO A 274 36.72 2.35 -17.26
C PRO A 274 35.93 3.24 -18.23
N ASN A 275 34.64 2.94 -18.41
CA ASN A 275 33.76 3.68 -19.33
C ASN A 275 32.77 4.60 -18.59
N VAL A 276 32.94 4.75 -17.28
CA VAL A 276 32.09 5.60 -16.44
C VAL A 276 32.80 6.93 -16.23
N ARG A 277 32.09 8.04 -16.46
CA ARG A 277 32.60 9.37 -16.10
C ARG A 277 32.31 9.65 -14.63
N PRO A 278 33.24 10.23 -13.89
CA PRO A 278 32.95 10.72 -12.54
C PRO A 278 31.86 11.80 -12.56
N GLY A 279 30.98 11.79 -11.55
CA GLY A 279 29.92 12.79 -11.44
C GLY A 279 28.82 12.36 -10.48
N THR A 280 27.81 13.20 -10.42
CA THR A 280 26.59 12.93 -9.63
C THR A 280 25.36 13.17 -10.48
N GLY A 281 24.21 12.54 -10.12
CA GLY A 281 22.97 12.75 -10.83
C GLY A 281 21.77 12.22 -10.08
N GLU A 282 20.61 12.50 -10.65
CA GLU A 282 19.32 11.93 -10.21
C GLU A 282 18.62 11.28 -11.40
N GLY A 283 17.74 10.32 -11.10
CA GLY A 283 16.99 9.64 -12.14
C GLY A 283 15.86 8.81 -11.58
N THR A 284 15.39 7.88 -12.42
CA THR A 284 14.37 6.89 -12.05
C THR A 284 14.94 5.47 -12.22
N GLN A 285 14.40 4.54 -11.46
CA GLN A 285 14.93 3.17 -11.40
C GLN A 285 14.83 2.43 -12.75
N ASP A 286 13.86 2.76 -13.59
CA ASP A 286 13.71 2.21 -14.94
C ASP A 286 14.85 2.63 -15.91
N GLN A 287 15.67 3.61 -15.52
CA GLN A 287 16.86 4.03 -16.27
C GLN A 287 18.08 3.15 -15.98
N VAL A 288 18.08 2.36 -14.88
CA VAL A 288 19.26 1.59 -14.46
C VAL A 288 19.57 0.46 -15.44
N ALA A 289 18.60 -0.39 -15.78
CA ALA A 289 18.81 -1.50 -16.72
C ALA A 289 19.32 -1.03 -18.10
N PRO A 290 18.73 0.01 -18.73
CA PRO A 290 19.27 0.57 -19.97
C PRO A 290 20.69 1.12 -19.81
N THR A 291 21.02 1.71 -18.67
CA THR A 291 22.38 2.21 -18.37
C THR A 291 23.38 1.04 -18.28
N VAL A 292 23.00 -0.02 -17.56
CA VAL A 292 23.82 -1.24 -17.46
C VAL A 292 24.01 -1.88 -18.84
N ALA A 293 22.93 -2.00 -19.64
CA ALA A 293 23.01 -2.51 -21.02
C ALA A 293 23.98 -1.70 -21.86
N LEU A 294 23.91 -0.36 -21.78
CA LEU A 294 24.77 0.55 -22.49
C LEU A 294 26.26 0.39 -22.11
N LEU A 295 26.54 0.31 -20.80
CA LEU A 295 27.90 0.15 -20.29
C LEU A 295 28.49 -1.25 -20.60
N ALA A 296 27.62 -2.27 -20.68
CA ALA A 296 27.99 -3.65 -20.98
C ALA A 296 28.04 -3.97 -22.49
N ASP A 297 27.74 -3.01 -23.36
CA ASP A 297 27.57 -3.22 -24.81
C ASP A 297 26.53 -4.31 -25.12
N LEU A 298 25.43 -4.31 -24.40
CA LEU A 298 24.28 -5.21 -24.59
C LEU A 298 23.11 -4.48 -25.26
N PRO A 299 22.22 -5.22 -25.95
CA PRO A 299 20.93 -4.66 -26.31
C PRO A 299 20.16 -4.23 -25.06
N ALA A 300 19.50 -3.09 -25.08
CA ALA A 300 18.59 -2.74 -24.00
C ALA A 300 17.35 -3.66 -24.02
N PRO A 301 16.81 -4.06 -22.86
CA PRO A 301 15.59 -4.85 -22.82
C PRO A 301 14.44 -4.13 -23.56
N ARG A 302 13.68 -4.88 -24.39
CA ARG A 302 12.68 -4.29 -25.33
C ARG A 302 11.55 -3.51 -24.66
N ASN A 303 11.24 -3.84 -23.42
CA ASN A 303 10.17 -3.18 -22.65
C ASN A 303 10.68 -2.00 -21.80
N ALA A 304 11.97 -1.67 -21.85
CA ALA A 304 12.54 -0.60 -21.06
C ALA A 304 11.94 0.76 -21.43
N THR A 305 11.56 1.54 -20.42
CA THR A 305 10.92 2.86 -20.57
C THR A 305 11.83 4.03 -20.21
N GLY A 306 12.81 3.81 -19.33
CA GLY A 306 13.79 4.82 -18.92
C GLY A 306 14.87 5.03 -19.98
N ALA A 307 15.29 6.27 -20.24
CA ALA A 307 16.51 6.52 -21.00
C ALA A 307 17.75 6.22 -20.15
N PRO A 308 18.86 5.72 -20.71
CA PRO A 308 20.09 5.56 -19.94
C PRO A 308 20.48 6.84 -19.23
N LEU A 309 20.97 6.73 -17.99
CA LEU A 309 21.58 7.84 -17.26
C LEU A 309 22.83 8.32 -18.00
N ASP A 310 23.13 9.59 -17.92
CA ASP A 310 24.30 10.18 -18.57
C ASP A 310 25.59 9.91 -17.78
N VAL A 311 25.95 8.63 -17.66
CA VAL A 311 27.10 8.14 -16.89
C VAL A 311 28.29 7.74 -17.75
N ALA A 312 28.11 7.57 -19.06
CA ALA A 312 29.13 7.06 -19.94
C ALA A 312 30.16 8.15 -20.30
N SER A 313 31.46 7.80 -20.25
CA SER A 313 32.58 8.74 -20.57
C SER A 313 32.66 9.09 -22.05
N LYS A 314 32.09 8.28 -22.95
CA LYS A 314 32.03 8.52 -24.39
C LYS A 314 30.57 8.41 -24.82
N ALA A 315 30.09 9.36 -25.64
CA ALA A 315 28.76 9.33 -26.21
C ALA A 315 28.58 8.01 -26.98
N PRO A 316 27.70 7.13 -26.54
CA PRO A 316 27.58 5.80 -27.12
C PRO A 316 26.73 5.88 -28.37
N LEU A 317 27.15 5.23 -29.44
CA LEU A 317 26.33 4.95 -30.63
C LEU A 317 25.02 4.24 -30.27
N GLY A 318 24.99 3.50 -29.15
CA GLY A 318 23.81 2.81 -28.64
C GLY A 318 22.68 3.73 -28.13
N ALA A 319 22.97 4.98 -27.75
CA ALA A 319 21.94 5.89 -27.24
C ALA A 319 20.89 6.24 -28.31
N GLU A 320 21.27 6.40 -29.57
CA GLU A 320 20.33 6.68 -30.67
C GLU A 320 19.45 5.46 -30.98
N ARG A 321 20.05 4.27 -31.02
CA ARG A 321 19.31 3.01 -31.22
C ARG A 321 18.30 2.78 -30.10
N PHE A 322 18.71 3.06 -28.86
CA PHE A 322 17.83 2.97 -27.72
C PHE A 322 16.65 3.97 -27.81
N ARG A 323 16.90 5.22 -28.25
CA ARG A 323 15.82 6.20 -28.50
C ARG A 323 14.84 5.69 -29.53
N ALA A 324 15.31 5.10 -30.64
CA ALA A 324 14.44 4.53 -31.66
C ALA A 324 13.56 3.37 -31.10
N GLN A 325 14.15 2.52 -30.26
CA GLN A 325 13.42 1.46 -29.55
C GLN A 325 12.35 2.03 -28.61
N GLN A 326 12.65 3.09 -27.84
CA GLN A 326 11.69 3.76 -26.97
C GLN A 326 10.53 4.37 -27.78
N VAL A 327 10.81 5.01 -28.94
CA VAL A 327 9.77 5.54 -29.82
C VAL A 327 8.81 4.43 -30.25
N ALA A 328 9.33 3.27 -30.66
CA ALA A 328 8.53 2.12 -31.06
C ALA A 328 7.70 1.57 -29.89
N ALA A 329 8.31 1.42 -28.68
CA ALA A 329 7.64 0.90 -27.50
C ALA A 329 6.51 1.82 -27.04
N PHE A 330 6.79 3.12 -26.83
CA PHE A 330 5.76 4.06 -26.40
C PHE A 330 4.67 4.28 -27.46
N GLY A 331 5.02 4.25 -28.74
CA GLY A 331 4.03 4.29 -29.82
C GLY A 331 3.08 3.09 -29.76
N ALA A 332 3.61 1.89 -29.53
CA ALA A 332 2.82 0.67 -29.34
C ALA A 332 1.95 0.74 -28.08
N TYR A 333 2.49 1.23 -26.96
CA TYR A 333 1.73 1.41 -25.71
C TYR A 333 0.61 2.43 -25.86
N ALA A 334 0.86 3.55 -26.53
CA ALA A 334 -0.15 4.55 -26.82
C ALA A 334 -1.30 3.96 -27.66
N ALA A 335 -0.97 3.15 -28.67
CA ALA A 335 -1.97 2.47 -29.49
C ALA A 335 -2.82 1.47 -28.68
N ALA A 336 -2.19 0.70 -27.79
CA ALA A 336 -2.90 -0.26 -26.94
C ALA A 336 -3.88 0.44 -25.98
N VAL A 337 -3.50 1.60 -25.46
CA VAL A 337 -4.38 2.38 -24.57
C VAL A 337 -5.53 3.02 -25.32
N ALA A 338 -5.24 3.63 -26.47
CA ALA A 338 -6.25 4.34 -27.27
C ALA A 338 -7.31 3.41 -27.87
N GLY A 339 -7.01 2.10 -27.96
CA GLY A 339 -7.89 1.09 -28.54
C GLY A 339 -7.90 1.10 -30.08
N PRO A 340 -8.64 0.17 -30.71
CA PRO A 340 -8.57 -0.07 -32.15
C PRO A 340 -9.08 1.10 -33.02
N ALA A 341 -9.81 2.05 -32.46
CA ALA A 341 -10.34 3.20 -33.17
C ALA A 341 -9.33 4.32 -33.44
N THR A 342 -8.19 4.32 -32.72
CA THR A 342 -7.19 5.38 -32.82
C THR A 342 -5.91 4.84 -33.46
N LYS A 343 -5.68 5.19 -34.73
CA LYS A 343 -4.38 4.91 -35.35
C LYS A 343 -3.33 5.81 -34.67
N PRO A 344 -2.24 5.25 -34.10
CA PRO A 344 -1.19 6.08 -33.53
C PRO A 344 -0.60 6.96 -34.61
N ASN A 345 -0.34 8.21 -34.27
CA ASN A 345 0.41 9.09 -35.12
C ASN A 345 1.87 8.64 -35.15
N THR A 346 2.21 7.78 -36.10
CA THR A 346 3.56 7.17 -36.24
C THR A 346 4.66 8.17 -36.62
N LYS A 347 4.35 9.45 -36.74
CA LYS A 347 5.33 10.52 -37.00
C LYS A 347 5.94 11.14 -35.74
N LEU A 348 5.82 10.49 -34.59
CA LEU A 348 6.49 10.94 -33.36
C LEU A 348 7.97 10.60 -33.46
N LEU A 349 8.78 11.60 -33.74
CA LEU A 349 10.20 11.46 -34.09
C LEU A 349 11.14 11.38 -32.87
N THR A 350 10.63 11.61 -31.64
CA THR A 350 11.43 11.60 -30.40
C THR A 350 10.83 10.68 -29.34
N ALA A 351 11.68 10.12 -28.48
CA ALA A 351 11.24 9.29 -27.34
C ALA A 351 10.33 10.08 -26.38
N GLU A 352 10.64 11.35 -26.15
CA GLU A 352 9.82 12.25 -25.33
C GLU A 352 8.43 12.48 -25.94
N GLY A 353 8.36 12.72 -27.26
CA GLY A 353 7.09 12.87 -27.96
C GLY A 353 6.25 11.60 -27.93
N ALA A 354 6.86 10.41 -28.08
CA ALA A 354 6.18 9.13 -28.00
C ALA A 354 5.67 8.84 -26.58
N ARG A 355 6.46 9.18 -25.56
CA ARG A 355 6.07 9.10 -24.15
C ARG A 355 4.89 10.03 -23.86
N ALA A 356 4.97 11.29 -24.29
CA ALA A 356 3.89 12.25 -24.13
C ALA A 356 2.59 11.78 -24.80
N ALA A 357 2.68 11.14 -25.97
CA ALA A 357 1.52 10.55 -26.65
C ALA A 357 0.90 9.38 -25.84
N PHE A 358 1.73 8.54 -25.23
CA PHE A 358 1.25 7.49 -24.35
C PHE A 358 0.56 8.04 -23.09
N ASP A 359 1.15 9.06 -22.47
CA ASP A 359 0.57 9.72 -21.30
C ASP A 359 -0.75 10.42 -21.64
N ALA A 360 -0.82 11.09 -22.80
CA ALA A 360 -2.04 11.71 -23.30
C ALA A 360 -3.15 10.69 -23.61
N ALA A 361 -2.81 9.56 -24.25
CA ALA A 361 -3.75 8.48 -24.50
C ALA A 361 -4.27 7.87 -23.18
N THR A 362 -3.37 7.70 -22.20
CA THR A 362 -3.72 7.24 -20.85
C THR A 362 -4.71 8.20 -20.17
N ALA A 363 -4.43 9.49 -20.19
CA ALA A 363 -5.29 10.50 -19.59
C ALA A 363 -6.68 10.55 -20.26
N ALA A 364 -6.72 10.48 -21.61
CA ALA A 364 -7.96 10.48 -22.38
C ALA A 364 -8.84 9.26 -22.05
N ARG A 365 -8.27 8.05 -21.99
CA ARG A 365 -9.00 6.83 -21.63
C ARG A 365 -9.51 6.87 -20.20
N LEU A 366 -8.69 7.32 -19.24
CA LEU A 366 -9.13 7.50 -17.86
C LEU A 366 -10.30 8.47 -17.75
N ALA A 367 -10.28 9.59 -18.49
CA ALA A 367 -11.38 10.55 -18.52
C ALA A 367 -12.67 9.92 -19.07
N GLN A 368 -12.55 9.13 -20.13
CA GLN A 368 -13.68 8.39 -20.71
C GLN A 368 -14.27 7.38 -19.73
N GLU A 369 -13.41 6.60 -19.05
CA GLU A 369 -13.84 5.61 -18.05
C GLU A 369 -14.48 6.28 -16.82
N ARG A 370 -13.95 7.43 -16.36
CA ARG A 370 -14.58 8.22 -15.29
C ARG A 370 -15.98 8.66 -15.65
N THR A 371 -16.18 9.11 -16.90
CA THR A 371 -17.51 9.49 -17.41
C THR A 371 -18.46 8.28 -17.42
N ALA A 372 -17.98 7.12 -17.85
CA ALA A 372 -18.78 5.89 -17.87
C ALA A 372 -19.14 5.36 -16.46
N ARG A 373 -18.28 5.57 -15.47
CA ARG A 373 -18.51 5.14 -14.07
C ARG A 373 -19.39 6.11 -13.27
N LEU A 374 -19.55 7.37 -13.73
CA LEU A 374 -20.26 8.41 -13.00
C LEU A 374 -21.70 8.02 -12.59
N PRO A 375 -22.53 7.40 -13.46
CA PRO A 375 -23.90 7.03 -13.06
C PRO A 375 -23.92 6.03 -11.89
N MET A 376 -23.04 5.03 -11.89
CA MET A 376 -22.92 4.05 -10.80
C MET A 376 -22.47 4.71 -9.49
N ALA A 377 -21.48 5.57 -9.56
CA ALA A 377 -20.99 6.28 -8.37
C ALA A 377 -22.04 7.22 -7.78
N LEU A 378 -22.79 7.94 -8.65
CA LEU A 378 -23.91 8.78 -8.22
C LEU A 378 -25.04 7.94 -7.60
N ALA A 379 -25.35 6.77 -8.14
CA ALA A 379 -26.33 5.87 -7.54
C ALA A 379 -25.92 5.40 -6.15
N LEU A 380 -24.64 5.02 -5.96
CA LEU A 380 -24.11 4.64 -4.65
C LEU A 380 -24.12 5.82 -3.67
N ALA A 381 -23.66 6.99 -4.10
CA ALA A 381 -23.68 8.21 -3.28
C ALA A 381 -25.10 8.60 -2.89
N ALA A 382 -26.06 8.52 -3.82
CA ALA A 382 -27.47 8.76 -3.55
C ALA A 382 -28.04 7.75 -2.54
N ALA A 383 -27.70 6.46 -2.65
CA ALA A 383 -28.12 5.45 -1.67
C ALA A 383 -27.59 5.76 -0.26
N CYS A 384 -26.32 6.16 -0.14
CA CYS A 384 -25.72 6.59 1.14
C CYS A 384 -26.44 7.83 1.70
N LEU A 385 -26.68 8.86 0.88
CA LEU A 385 -27.40 10.07 1.30
C LEU A 385 -28.84 9.76 1.69
N LEU A 386 -29.54 8.91 0.94
CA LEU A 386 -30.90 8.48 1.28
C LEU A 386 -30.96 7.73 2.62
N ALA A 387 -29.95 6.92 2.95
CA ALA A 387 -29.87 6.26 4.25
C ALA A 387 -29.77 7.30 5.40
N ILE A 388 -28.93 8.32 5.24
CA ILE A 388 -28.80 9.42 6.21
C ILE A 388 -30.12 10.20 6.32
N VAL A 389 -30.71 10.57 5.18
CA VAL A 389 -32.01 11.31 5.13
C VAL A 389 -33.10 10.46 5.77
N ALA A 390 -33.17 9.16 5.52
CA ALA A 390 -34.17 8.27 6.12
C ALA A 390 -34.11 8.28 7.66
N VAL A 391 -32.90 8.25 8.23
CA VAL A 391 -32.73 8.42 9.69
C VAL A 391 -33.28 9.77 10.15
N GLY A 392 -33.01 10.85 9.41
CA GLY A 392 -33.49 12.20 9.71
C GLY A 392 -35.02 12.33 9.63
N VAL A 393 -35.64 11.75 8.61
CA VAL A 393 -37.10 11.73 8.44
C VAL A 393 -37.79 10.92 9.54
N LEU A 394 -37.19 9.79 9.94
CA LEU A 394 -37.69 8.99 11.04
C LEU A 394 -37.58 9.73 12.40
N SER A 395 -36.43 10.38 12.63
CA SER A 395 -36.16 11.19 13.82
C SER A 395 -34.93 12.10 13.59
N TRP A 396 -35.14 13.40 13.35
CA TRP A 396 -34.04 14.37 13.21
C TRP A 396 -33.12 14.40 14.43
N ARG A 397 -33.66 14.14 15.63
CA ARG A 397 -32.89 14.10 16.89
C ARG A 397 -32.01 12.84 16.97
N ALA A 398 -32.49 11.71 16.46
CA ALA A 398 -31.68 10.51 16.30
C ALA A 398 -30.56 10.74 15.27
N LEU A 399 -30.83 11.47 14.18
CA LEU A 399 -29.80 11.85 13.21
C LEU A 399 -28.73 12.73 13.84
N VAL A 400 -29.09 13.78 14.59
CA VAL A 400 -28.11 14.64 15.28
C VAL A 400 -27.25 13.81 16.25
N ALA A 401 -27.86 12.91 17.02
CA ALA A 401 -27.13 12.01 17.90
C ALA A 401 -26.20 11.04 17.12
N ALA A 402 -26.69 10.47 16.02
CA ALA A 402 -25.89 9.60 15.15
C ALA A 402 -24.73 10.35 14.51
N LEU A 403 -24.90 11.62 14.09
CA LEU A 403 -23.81 12.46 13.57
C LEU A 403 -22.76 12.76 14.65
N ALA A 404 -23.15 13.00 15.90
CA ALA A 404 -22.20 13.12 17.01
C ALA A 404 -21.41 11.80 17.23
N GLY A 405 -22.11 10.65 17.15
CA GLY A 405 -21.47 9.33 17.15
C GLY A 405 -20.53 9.13 15.98
N THR A 406 -20.91 9.55 14.77
CA THR A 406 -20.07 9.47 13.57
C THR A 406 -18.79 10.30 13.73
N ALA A 407 -18.88 11.52 14.27
CA ALA A 407 -17.70 12.32 14.59
C ALA A 407 -16.78 11.59 15.58
N ALA A 408 -17.34 10.99 16.63
CA ALA A 408 -16.58 10.19 17.58
C ALA A 408 -15.94 8.96 16.94
N TYR A 409 -16.62 8.30 15.99
CA TYR A 409 -16.05 7.20 15.23
C TYR A 409 -14.76 7.60 14.53
N TYR A 410 -14.79 8.68 13.76
CA TYR A 410 -13.59 9.13 13.04
C TYR A 410 -12.47 9.56 14.00
N VAL A 411 -12.78 10.28 15.07
CA VAL A 411 -11.77 10.65 16.08
C VAL A 411 -11.09 9.42 16.68
N VAL A 412 -11.87 8.39 17.03
CA VAL A 412 -11.33 7.17 17.64
C VAL A 412 -10.57 6.33 16.61
N TYR A 413 -11.17 6.07 15.44
CA TYR A 413 -10.54 5.23 14.43
C TYR A 413 -9.23 5.85 13.90
N GLU A 414 -9.26 7.12 13.52
CA GLU A 414 -8.06 7.83 13.03
C GLU A 414 -7.03 8.02 14.16
N GLY A 415 -7.50 8.24 15.41
CA GLY A 415 -6.62 8.29 16.58
C GLY A 415 -5.89 6.97 16.81
N LEU A 416 -6.59 5.84 16.73
CA LEU A 416 -5.97 4.52 16.78
C LEU A 416 -5.00 4.32 15.61
N TYR A 417 -5.41 4.65 14.39
CA TYR A 417 -4.63 4.44 13.19
C TYR A 417 -3.33 5.27 13.18
N PHE A 418 -3.45 6.60 13.30
CA PHE A 418 -2.30 7.50 13.14
C PHE A 418 -1.47 7.69 14.40
N VAL A 419 -2.14 7.70 15.59
CA VAL A 419 -1.45 8.07 16.84
C VAL A 419 -1.02 6.83 17.62
N VAL A 420 -1.91 5.87 17.83
CA VAL A 420 -1.61 4.67 18.63
C VAL A 420 -0.72 3.71 17.86
N HIS A 421 -1.07 3.42 16.61
CA HIS A 421 -0.31 2.49 15.77
C HIS A 421 0.79 3.16 14.94
N GLY A 422 0.78 4.48 14.79
CA GLY A 422 1.76 5.23 14.00
C GLY A 422 1.68 4.98 12.49
N TYR A 423 0.58 4.40 12.00
CA TYR A 423 0.42 4.07 10.58
C TYR A 423 0.23 5.29 9.68
N ARG A 424 0.38 5.08 8.38
CA ARG A 424 0.12 6.05 7.32
C ARG A 424 -0.77 5.40 6.25
N TRP A 425 -1.34 6.18 5.36
CA TRP A 425 -2.03 5.64 4.18
C TRP A 425 -1.01 5.17 3.14
N SER A 426 -0.33 4.10 3.49
CA SER A 426 0.82 3.60 2.76
C SER A 426 0.99 2.10 2.99
N LEU A 427 1.40 1.38 1.96
CA LEU A 427 1.74 -0.04 2.04
C LEU A 427 2.88 -0.31 3.03
N SER A 428 3.76 0.67 3.27
CA SER A 428 4.84 0.54 4.28
C SER A 428 4.32 0.33 5.70
N SER A 429 3.03 0.55 5.96
CA SER A 429 2.47 0.48 7.31
C SER A 429 2.32 -0.94 7.87
N PHE A 430 2.26 -1.97 7.04
CA PHE A 430 2.12 -3.35 7.53
C PHE A 430 3.44 -4.14 7.61
N ASN A 431 4.56 -3.50 7.35
CA ASN A 431 5.94 -3.98 7.49
C ASN A 431 6.32 -5.14 6.55
N SER A 432 5.63 -6.27 6.55
CA SER A 432 5.92 -7.41 5.65
C SER A 432 4.64 -8.12 5.22
N GLU A 433 4.72 -8.91 4.14
CA GLU A 433 3.59 -9.69 3.63
C GLU A 433 3.01 -10.67 4.68
N GLU A 434 3.87 -11.23 5.52
CA GLU A 434 3.46 -12.15 6.59
C GLU A 434 2.58 -11.45 7.63
N MET A 435 2.81 -10.16 7.86
CA MET A 435 2.06 -9.34 8.81
C MET A 435 0.74 -8.81 8.24
N LEU A 436 0.53 -8.88 6.92
CA LEU A 436 -0.66 -8.32 6.27
C LEU A 436 -1.97 -8.81 6.90
N LYS A 437 -2.11 -10.11 7.13
CA LYS A 437 -3.33 -10.67 7.73
C LYS A 437 -3.58 -10.12 9.15
N GLY A 438 -2.55 -9.99 9.96
CA GLY A 438 -2.63 -9.38 11.29
C GLY A 438 -3.01 -7.92 11.23
N PHE A 439 -2.42 -7.17 10.30
CA PHE A 439 -2.74 -5.76 10.05
C PHE A 439 -4.22 -5.59 9.68
N LEU A 440 -4.75 -6.36 8.71
CA LEU A 440 -6.15 -6.28 8.28
C LEU A 440 -7.13 -6.60 9.40
N ASN A 441 -6.88 -7.68 10.16
CA ASN A 441 -7.70 -8.05 11.32
C ASN A 441 -7.67 -6.98 12.42
N GLY A 442 -6.52 -6.38 12.66
CA GLY A 442 -6.37 -5.25 13.57
C GLY A 442 -7.24 -4.05 13.16
N ARG A 443 -7.22 -3.69 11.87
CA ARG A 443 -8.04 -2.57 11.35
C ARG A 443 -9.53 -2.85 11.45
N MET A 444 -9.99 -4.08 11.21
CA MET A 444 -11.39 -4.45 11.46
C MET A 444 -11.74 -4.33 12.95
N THR A 445 -10.85 -4.74 13.84
CA THR A 445 -11.06 -4.63 15.29
C THR A 445 -11.18 -3.16 15.72
N ASP A 446 -10.30 -2.29 15.21
CA ASP A 446 -10.36 -0.85 15.48
C ASP A 446 -11.69 -0.24 15.00
N ALA A 447 -12.21 -0.66 13.85
CA ALA A 447 -13.51 -0.22 13.35
C ALA A 447 -14.66 -0.67 14.26
N VAL A 448 -14.59 -1.89 14.83
CA VAL A 448 -15.57 -2.36 15.83
C VAL A 448 -15.50 -1.50 17.09
N ILE A 449 -14.31 -1.27 17.64
CA ILE A 449 -14.09 -0.43 18.83
C ILE A 449 -14.64 0.97 18.61
N ALA A 450 -14.26 1.61 17.51
CA ALA A 450 -14.73 2.94 17.16
C ALA A 450 -16.25 2.99 16.96
N GLY A 451 -16.85 1.95 16.37
CA GLY A 451 -18.28 1.82 16.17
C GLY A 451 -19.05 1.69 17.50
N VAL A 452 -18.50 0.94 18.46
CA VAL A 452 -19.06 0.82 19.82
C VAL A 452 -19.00 2.17 20.56
N VAL A 453 -17.86 2.87 20.47
CA VAL A 453 -17.71 4.22 21.06
C VAL A 453 -18.68 5.21 20.39
N ALA A 454 -18.83 5.15 19.07
CA ALA A 454 -19.79 5.98 18.34
C ALA A 454 -21.22 5.77 18.85
N ALA A 455 -21.62 4.52 19.07
CA ALA A 455 -22.94 4.18 19.62
C ALA A 455 -23.12 4.72 21.05
N PHE A 456 -22.09 4.63 21.88
CA PHE A 456 -22.10 5.20 23.23
C PHE A 456 -22.27 6.73 23.18
N VAL A 457 -21.48 7.43 22.39
CA VAL A 457 -21.55 8.90 22.25
C VAL A 457 -22.90 9.32 21.68
N ALA A 458 -23.42 8.60 20.67
CA ALA A 458 -24.75 8.84 20.12
C ALA A 458 -25.84 8.66 21.18
N ALA A 459 -25.75 7.62 22.01
CA ALA A 459 -26.71 7.39 23.10
C ALA A 459 -26.68 8.52 24.13
N VAL A 460 -25.49 8.95 24.55
CA VAL A 460 -25.32 10.09 25.47
C VAL A 460 -25.86 11.37 24.84
N ALA A 461 -25.51 11.69 23.60
CA ALA A 461 -26.03 12.85 22.89
C ALA A 461 -27.56 12.84 22.79
N TYR A 462 -28.15 11.66 22.55
CA TYR A 462 -29.60 11.49 22.46
C TYR A 462 -30.31 11.77 23.79
N LEU A 463 -29.69 11.48 24.95
CA LEU A 463 -30.24 11.80 26.27
C LEU A 463 -30.45 13.29 26.48
N PHE A 464 -29.61 14.14 25.88
CA PHE A 464 -29.79 15.59 25.93
C PHE A 464 -30.95 16.09 25.04
N THR A 465 -31.49 15.23 24.17
CA THR A 465 -32.71 15.54 23.41
C THR A 465 -33.93 15.18 24.25
N ARG A 466 -35.00 16.03 24.24
CA ARG A 466 -36.24 15.75 24.96
C ARG A 466 -37.09 14.59 24.36
N ALA A 467 -36.51 13.84 23.39
CA ALA A 467 -37.19 12.80 22.64
C ALA A 467 -36.78 11.38 23.04
N ALA A 468 -35.92 11.22 24.05
CA ALA A 468 -35.51 9.90 24.51
C ALA A 468 -36.72 9.01 24.83
N PRO A 469 -36.78 7.75 24.37
CA PRO A 469 -37.91 6.85 24.57
C PRO A 469 -38.18 6.64 26.05
N GLN A 470 -39.45 6.88 26.49
CA GLN A 470 -39.85 6.74 27.89
C GLN A 470 -40.21 5.28 28.19
N ARG A 471 -39.83 4.79 29.39
CA ARG A 471 -40.07 3.41 29.83
C ARG A 471 -41.56 3.03 29.84
N ALA A 472 -42.44 3.99 30.15
CA ALA A 472 -43.87 3.76 30.30
C ALA A 472 -44.61 3.46 28.99
N ARG A 473 -44.05 3.73 27.81
CA ARG A 473 -44.77 3.64 26.53
C ARG A 473 -44.51 2.35 25.74
N GLY A 474 -43.73 1.39 26.25
CA GLY A 474 -43.43 0.16 25.53
C GLY A 474 -42.56 0.33 24.27
N GLU A 475 -42.08 1.55 23.97
CA GLU A 475 -41.24 1.93 22.85
C GLU A 475 -39.76 2.02 23.26
N PHE A 476 -39.48 1.87 24.54
CA PHE A 476 -38.17 2.06 25.13
C PHE A 476 -37.11 1.13 24.49
N LEU A 477 -37.37 -0.18 24.50
CA LEU A 477 -36.39 -1.15 23.98
C LEU A 477 -36.14 -1.00 22.46
N PRO A 478 -37.19 -1.04 21.59
CA PRO A 478 -36.95 -0.95 20.15
C PRO A 478 -36.41 0.41 19.73
N GLY A 479 -36.73 1.52 20.42
CA GLY A 479 -36.24 2.85 20.10
C GLY A 479 -34.74 3.02 20.37
N TRP A 480 -34.26 2.51 21.51
CA TRP A 480 -32.83 2.54 21.83
C TRP A 480 -32.00 1.60 20.95
N LEU A 481 -32.49 0.39 20.69
CA LEU A 481 -31.85 -0.54 19.80
C LEU A 481 -31.74 0.04 18.36
N ALA A 482 -32.78 0.68 17.87
CA ALA A 482 -32.81 1.32 16.56
C ALA A 482 -31.85 2.49 16.46
N LEU A 483 -31.60 3.26 17.55
CA LEU A 483 -30.60 4.32 17.58
C LEU A 483 -29.18 3.78 17.32
N GLY A 484 -28.83 2.66 17.96
CA GLY A 484 -27.52 2.02 17.73
C GLY A 484 -27.32 1.58 16.28
N ALA A 485 -28.32 0.91 15.69
CA ALA A 485 -28.29 0.53 14.29
C ALA A 485 -28.22 1.74 13.35
N ALA A 486 -28.99 2.81 13.63
CA ALA A 486 -28.97 4.05 12.87
C ALA A 486 -27.62 4.76 12.95
N THR A 487 -26.96 4.72 14.11
CA THR A 487 -25.61 5.30 14.26
C THR A 487 -24.60 4.60 13.35
N VAL A 488 -24.56 3.26 13.38
CA VAL A 488 -23.66 2.50 12.51
C VAL A 488 -24.00 2.73 11.03
N LEU A 489 -25.30 2.76 10.68
CA LEU A 489 -25.73 3.05 9.30
C LEU A 489 -25.24 4.41 8.81
N VAL A 490 -25.29 5.46 9.65
CA VAL A 490 -24.78 6.79 9.28
C VAL A 490 -23.26 6.76 9.11
N VAL A 491 -22.51 6.09 9.98
CA VAL A 491 -21.06 5.89 9.82
C VAL A 491 -20.76 5.18 8.50
N GLN A 492 -21.41 4.06 8.24
CA GLN A 492 -21.23 3.30 6.99
C GLN A 492 -21.58 4.14 5.75
N ALA A 493 -22.64 4.94 5.81
CA ALA A 493 -23.02 5.81 4.70
C ALA A 493 -21.94 6.88 4.43
N THR A 494 -21.33 7.47 5.46
CA THR A 494 -20.25 8.45 5.26
C THR A 494 -18.99 7.82 4.67
N ILE A 495 -18.62 6.60 5.06
CA ILE A 495 -17.52 5.85 4.44
C ILE A 495 -17.91 5.43 3.01
N GLY A 496 -19.16 5.01 2.80
CA GLY A 496 -19.68 4.67 1.46
C GLY A 496 -19.60 5.81 0.44
N LEU A 497 -19.69 7.08 0.88
CA LEU A 497 -19.45 8.24 0.01
C LEU A 497 -17.98 8.32 -0.44
N GLN A 498 -17.02 7.97 0.41
CA GLN A 498 -15.59 7.92 0.07
C GLN A 498 -15.34 6.79 -0.95
N VAL A 499 -15.93 5.62 -0.70
CA VAL A 499 -15.91 4.48 -1.63
C VAL A 499 -16.51 4.86 -3.00
N ALA A 500 -17.65 5.57 -3.02
CA ALA A 500 -18.28 6.04 -4.27
C ALA A 500 -17.35 6.97 -5.07
N TRP A 501 -16.67 7.88 -4.38
CA TRP A 501 -15.68 8.75 -5.02
C TRP A 501 -14.52 7.95 -5.63
N TYR A 502 -13.95 6.99 -4.90
CA TYR A 502 -12.85 6.16 -5.41
C TYR A 502 -13.29 5.35 -6.65
N LEU A 503 -14.46 4.71 -6.57
CA LEU A 503 -15.02 3.92 -7.67
C LEU A 503 -15.29 4.77 -8.93
N TRP A 504 -15.72 6.02 -8.75
CA TRP A 504 -15.82 6.96 -9.87
C TRP A 504 -14.46 7.26 -10.47
N PHE A 505 -13.49 7.65 -9.62
CA PHE A 505 -12.22 8.21 -10.09
C PHE A 505 -11.29 7.13 -10.66
N TRP A 506 -11.14 5.99 -9.96
CA TRP A 506 -10.21 4.93 -10.31
C TRP A 506 -10.89 3.64 -10.81
N GLY A 507 -12.09 3.31 -10.34
CA GLY A 507 -12.76 2.03 -10.56
C GLY A 507 -12.28 0.94 -9.61
N ALA A 508 -12.99 -0.19 -9.62
CA ALA A 508 -12.63 -1.37 -8.82
C ALA A 508 -11.71 -2.36 -9.56
N SER A 509 -11.57 -2.23 -10.88
CA SER A 509 -10.82 -3.17 -11.72
C SER A 509 -9.49 -2.58 -12.14
N VAL A 510 -8.42 -3.37 -12.00
CA VAL A 510 -7.04 -3.02 -12.41
C VAL A 510 -6.68 -3.88 -13.63
N THR A 511 -6.99 -3.41 -14.84
CA THR A 511 -6.85 -4.20 -16.07
C THR A 511 -5.77 -3.70 -17.03
N TRP A 512 -5.56 -2.40 -17.11
CA TRP A 512 -4.60 -1.79 -18.03
C TRP A 512 -3.83 -0.62 -17.40
N PHE A 513 -4.30 -0.15 -16.28
CA PHE A 513 -3.74 0.97 -15.53
C PHE A 513 -3.72 0.60 -14.04
N ILE A 514 -2.64 0.94 -13.35
CA ILE A 514 -2.53 0.81 -11.91
C ILE A 514 -2.93 2.16 -11.31
N PRO A 515 -3.99 2.23 -10.47
CA PRO A 515 -4.40 3.47 -9.82
C PRO A 515 -3.29 3.98 -8.87
N ASP A 516 -3.46 5.22 -8.40
CA ASP A 516 -2.63 5.74 -7.31
C ASP A 516 -2.72 4.82 -6.09
N LEU A 517 -1.56 4.33 -5.64
CA LEU A 517 -1.51 3.27 -4.62
C LEU A 517 -1.89 3.77 -3.24
N ALA A 518 -1.63 5.05 -2.91
CA ALA A 518 -2.08 5.61 -1.63
C ALA A 518 -3.61 5.73 -1.60
N ALA A 519 -4.21 6.18 -2.72
CA ALA A 519 -5.67 6.22 -2.87
C ALA A 519 -6.27 4.81 -2.85
N GLY A 520 -5.64 3.83 -3.52
CA GLY A 520 -6.03 2.42 -3.51
C GLY A 520 -5.97 1.81 -2.11
N PHE A 521 -4.88 2.03 -1.41
CA PHE A 521 -4.72 1.57 -0.03
C PHE A 521 -5.75 2.17 0.93
N LYS A 522 -6.02 3.49 0.81
CA LYS A 522 -7.09 4.15 1.58
C LYS A 522 -8.46 3.55 1.28
N TYR A 523 -8.75 3.28 0.02
CA TYR A 523 -10.01 2.65 -0.41
C TYR A 523 -10.17 1.24 0.18
N ASP A 524 -9.11 0.42 0.18
CA ASP A 524 -9.16 -0.91 0.79
C ASP A 524 -9.36 -0.81 2.31
N LEU A 525 -8.72 0.17 2.99
CA LEU A 525 -8.99 0.45 4.40
C LEU A 525 -10.44 0.86 4.66
N ASP A 526 -11.08 1.63 3.77
CA ASP A 526 -12.49 1.99 3.89
C ASP A 526 -13.40 0.75 3.79
N LEU A 527 -13.08 -0.19 2.88
CA LEU A 527 -13.81 -1.45 2.76
C LEU A 527 -13.62 -2.34 4.01
N ILE A 528 -12.42 -2.36 4.58
CA ILE A 528 -12.11 -3.08 5.83
C ILE A 528 -12.88 -2.47 7.00
N GLN A 529 -12.96 -1.14 7.10
CA GLN A 529 -13.78 -0.45 8.10
C GLN A 529 -15.27 -0.83 7.96
N LEU A 530 -15.81 -0.75 6.75
CA LEU A 530 -17.20 -1.14 6.47
C LEU A 530 -17.47 -2.59 6.88
N THR A 531 -16.51 -3.50 6.63
CA THR A 531 -16.62 -4.91 7.03
C THR A 531 -16.67 -5.05 8.55
N GLY A 532 -15.75 -4.40 9.28
CA GLY A 532 -15.73 -4.39 10.75
C GLY A 532 -17.00 -3.78 11.37
N LEU A 533 -17.54 -2.75 10.74
CA LEU A 533 -18.80 -2.11 11.16
C LEU A 533 -20.01 -3.05 11.07
N GLY A 534 -19.94 -4.15 10.29
CA GLY A 534 -20.94 -5.21 10.33
C GLY A 534 -21.07 -5.86 11.72
N ALA A 535 -19.94 -6.14 12.38
CA ALA A 535 -19.94 -6.63 13.75
C ALA A 535 -20.38 -5.53 14.75
N ALA A 536 -19.92 -4.29 14.55
CA ALA A 536 -20.37 -3.16 15.36
C ALA A 536 -21.88 -2.95 15.28
N ALA A 537 -22.51 -3.21 14.13
CA ALA A 537 -23.98 -3.10 13.97
C ALA A 537 -24.76 -4.06 14.89
N LEU A 538 -24.17 -5.19 15.28
CA LEU A 538 -24.78 -6.12 16.23
C LEU A 538 -24.57 -5.67 17.68
N LEU A 539 -23.49 -5.00 17.99
CA LEU A 539 -23.11 -4.56 19.34
C LEU A 539 -23.71 -3.19 19.69
N ALA A 540 -23.71 -2.24 18.75
CA ALA A 540 -24.17 -0.87 18.95
C ALA A 540 -25.61 -0.75 19.50
N PRO A 541 -26.60 -1.54 19.04
CA PRO A 541 -27.92 -1.55 19.63
C PRO A 541 -27.92 -1.88 21.13
N VAL A 542 -27.10 -2.86 21.54
CA VAL A 542 -27.00 -3.27 22.96
C VAL A 542 -26.40 -2.12 23.79
N VAL A 543 -25.36 -1.46 23.27
CA VAL A 543 -24.69 -0.32 23.93
C VAL A 543 -25.69 0.82 24.15
N THR A 544 -26.41 1.23 23.11
CA THR A 544 -27.38 2.32 23.21
C THR A 544 -28.53 1.98 24.15
N TRP A 545 -28.99 0.73 24.16
CA TRP A 545 -29.99 0.25 25.11
C TRP A 545 -29.48 0.29 26.56
N LEU A 546 -28.27 -0.17 26.84
CA LEU A 546 -27.66 -0.10 28.17
C LEU A 546 -27.59 1.34 28.69
N VAL A 547 -27.09 2.28 27.90
CA VAL A 547 -27.05 3.70 28.27
C VAL A 547 -28.47 4.22 28.61
N GLY A 548 -29.44 3.90 27.76
CA GLY A 548 -30.83 4.28 28.02
C GLY A 548 -31.41 3.68 29.31
N ARG A 549 -31.03 2.43 29.63
CA ARG A 549 -31.53 1.71 30.82
C ARG A 549 -31.01 2.34 32.13
N TYR A 550 -29.78 2.81 32.17
CA TYR A 550 -29.17 3.37 33.38
C TYR A 550 -29.48 4.85 33.58
N HIS A 551 -30.12 5.52 32.61
CA HIS A 551 -30.53 6.91 32.80
C HIS A 551 -31.65 6.99 33.88
N PRO A 552 -31.47 7.78 34.96
CA PRO A 552 -32.50 7.94 35.98
C PRO A 552 -33.71 8.60 35.34
N SER A 553 -34.85 7.83 35.29
CA SER A 553 -36.12 8.43 34.94
C SER A 553 -36.38 9.55 35.96
N ARG A 554 -36.58 10.81 35.53
CA ARG A 554 -37.27 11.81 36.38
C ARG A 554 -38.58 11.15 36.83
N ARG A 555 -38.64 10.77 38.12
CA ARG A 555 -39.93 10.49 38.75
C ARG A 555 -40.75 11.72 38.47
N SER A 556 -41.89 11.56 37.78
CA SER A 556 -42.92 12.57 37.83
C SER A 556 -43.23 12.69 39.31
N SER A 557 -42.90 13.81 39.92
CA SER A 557 -43.59 14.27 41.10
C SER A 557 -45.06 14.26 40.72
N GLY A 558 -45.78 13.28 41.24
CA GLY A 558 -47.23 13.32 41.18
C GLY A 558 -47.71 14.65 41.73
N PRO A 559 -48.88 15.14 41.32
CA PRO A 559 -49.40 16.34 41.86
C PRO A 559 -49.43 16.18 43.38
N ASP A 560 -48.82 17.15 44.08
CA ASP A 560 -48.99 17.37 45.49
C ASP A 560 -50.50 17.26 45.78
N ASP A 561 -50.92 16.21 46.47
CA ASP A 561 -52.21 16.19 47.15
C ASP A 561 -52.14 17.27 48.23
N GLY A 562 -52.60 18.48 47.88
CA GLY A 562 -52.81 19.56 48.80
C GLY A 562 -53.72 19.11 49.94
N PRO A 563 -53.58 19.69 51.14
CA PRO A 563 -54.36 19.23 52.30
C PRO A 563 -55.84 19.53 52.09
N GLY A 564 -56.68 18.43 52.01
CA GLY A 564 -58.13 18.53 52.03
C GLY A 564 -58.59 19.09 53.37
N GLU A 565 -59.27 20.24 53.30
CA GLU A 565 -60.04 20.81 54.38
C GLU A 565 -61.18 19.89 54.86
N GLY A 566 -61.27 19.79 56.17
CA GLY A 566 -62.49 19.87 56.92
C GLY A 566 -63.38 18.68 57.02
N ALA A 567 -63.50 18.12 58.23
CA ALA A 567 -64.74 18.04 58.93
C ALA A 567 -64.60 17.34 60.30
N GLY A 568 -65.08 18.03 61.34
CA GLY A 568 -65.87 17.42 62.42
C GLY A 568 -65.16 16.95 63.67
N VAL A 569 -65.04 17.85 64.61
CA VAL A 569 -64.93 17.59 66.05
C VAL A 569 -66.17 16.92 66.56
N PRO A 570 -66.13 15.96 67.51
CA PRO A 570 -66.72 16.18 68.83
C PRO A 570 -65.80 15.83 70.00
N SER A 571 -66.07 16.67 71.01
CA SER A 571 -65.48 16.80 72.30
C SER A 571 -65.76 15.67 73.31
N LYS A 572 -64.74 15.51 74.18
CA LYS A 572 -64.78 15.26 75.64
C LYS A 572 -64.94 13.85 76.18
N PRO A 573 -64.58 13.56 77.47
CA PRO A 573 -63.99 14.41 78.48
C PRO A 573 -62.75 13.84 79.19
N LEU A 574 -62.11 14.69 79.96
CA LEU A 574 -61.10 14.54 81.01
C LEU A 574 -61.57 13.61 82.16
N VAL A 575 -60.72 12.89 82.81
CA VAL A 575 -60.52 12.73 84.25
C VAL A 575 -59.14 12.15 84.53
N PRO A 576 -58.57 12.39 85.71
CA PRO A 576 -57.11 12.64 85.87
C PRO A 576 -56.40 11.64 86.81
N VAL A 577 -55.14 11.89 87.00
CA VAL A 577 -54.27 11.63 88.16
C VAL A 577 -53.78 10.20 88.44
N GLY A 578 -52.54 10.11 88.57
CA GLY A 578 -51.82 9.03 89.21
C GLY A 578 -50.31 9.09 89.07
N ALA A 579 -49.71 9.75 90.04
CA ALA A 579 -48.30 9.83 90.26
C ALA A 579 -47.67 8.47 90.64
N GLY A 580 -46.40 8.37 90.42
CA GLY A 580 -45.56 7.33 91.05
C GLY A 580 -44.38 6.92 90.18
N SER A 581 -43.29 7.58 90.35
CA SER A 581 -42.15 7.22 91.22
C SER A 581 -41.26 6.14 90.64
N ALA A 582 -40.10 6.59 90.31
CA ALA A 582 -38.79 6.12 90.75
C ALA A 582 -38.16 4.78 90.20
N ALA A 583 -37.07 4.99 89.66
CA ALA A 583 -35.76 4.50 90.08
C ALA A 583 -35.19 3.25 89.37
N LYS A 584 -34.01 3.50 88.93
CA LYS A 584 -32.83 2.60 88.94
C LYS A 584 -32.98 1.25 88.20
N GLU A 585 -32.07 0.87 87.36
CA GLU A 585 -30.60 0.92 87.29
C GLU A 585 -30.09 1.02 85.85
#